data_754ad669fe8f98a7f20e8c1311354cb1
#
_entry.id   754ad669fe8f98a7f20e8c1311354cb1
#
_cell.length_a   1.000
_cell.length_b   1.000
_cell.length_c   1.000
_cell.angle_alpha   90.00
_cell.angle_beta   90.00
_cell.angle_gamma   90.00
#
_symmetry.space_group_name_H-M   'P 1'
#
loop_
_entity.id
_entity.type
_entity.pdbx_description
1 polymer ?
#
loop_
_entity_poly.entity_id
_entity_poly.type
_entity_poly.pdbx_seq_one_letter_code
_entity_poly.pdbx_strand_id
1 'polypeptide(L)'
;GATNVHLLHTRDTKVADSEEFVAVLRDARAVWFGGGRQWRLADAYLGTKTEAAFHDVLKRGGVIGGSSAGATIQASYLVRGAPEGNQIMMSPGHEQGFAYIRNSAIDQHLLARKRENDMLPVIRKHPHLLGIGIDESTALFVRGNTAEVIGKSKVLFYDIALEKTVGEKFYTTLDPGERYDLKSRRKLPAK
;
A
#
# COMPACT_ATOMS: atom_id res chain seq x y z
N GLY A 1 -16.44 8.44 15.88
CA GLY A 1 -15.72 8.60 14.63
C GLY A 1 -15.06 9.96 14.49
N ALA A 2 -14.47 10.23 13.35
CA ALA A 2 -13.90 11.54 13.04
C ALA A 2 -15.02 12.58 12.87
N THR A 3 -14.89 13.73 13.52
CA THR A 3 -15.89 14.80 13.47
C THR A 3 -15.46 15.97 12.57
N ASN A 4 -14.17 16.11 12.33
CA ASN A 4 -13.58 17.11 11.43
C ASN A 4 -12.98 16.38 10.21
N VAL A 5 -13.78 16.30 9.14
CA VAL A 5 -13.40 15.58 7.91
C VAL A 5 -13.41 16.54 6.74
N HIS A 6 -12.30 16.60 6.03
CA HIS A 6 -12.14 17.37 4.81
C HIS A 6 -11.95 16.45 3.61
N LEU A 7 -12.61 16.74 2.51
CA LEU A 7 -12.37 16.09 1.23
C LEU A 7 -11.29 16.86 0.47
N LEU A 8 -10.17 16.20 0.22
CA LEU A 8 -9.07 16.75 -0.56
C LEU A 8 -9.00 16.00 -1.91
N HIS A 9 -9.28 16.70 -3.02
CA HIS A 9 -9.30 16.08 -4.34
C HIS A 9 -8.85 17.06 -5.44
N THR A 10 -7.89 16.62 -6.24
CA THR A 10 -7.51 17.27 -7.50
C THR A 10 -6.94 16.21 -8.47
N ARG A 11 -6.89 16.56 -9.75
CA ARG A 11 -6.14 15.85 -10.79
C ARG A 11 -5.06 16.72 -11.40
N ASP A 12 -4.99 17.96 -10.96
CA ASP A 12 -4.00 18.93 -11.42
C ASP A 12 -2.84 18.99 -10.42
N THR A 13 -1.67 18.59 -10.87
CA THR A 13 -0.42 18.60 -10.09
C THR A 13 -0.07 20.00 -9.59
N LYS A 14 -0.39 21.06 -10.37
CA LYS A 14 -0.14 22.45 -9.95
C LYS A 14 -1.01 22.84 -8.75
N VAL A 15 -2.27 22.37 -8.74
CA VAL A 15 -3.16 22.56 -7.59
C VAL A 15 -2.62 21.78 -6.40
N ALA A 16 -2.25 20.50 -6.60
CA ALA A 16 -1.67 19.66 -5.55
C ALA A 16 -0.36 20.22 -4.98
N ASP A 17 0.37 21.04 -5.74
CA ASP A 17 1.62 21.68 -5.31
C ASP A 17 1.42 23.08 -4.69
N SER A 18 0.16 23.55 -4.54
CA SER A 18 -0.13 24.87 -3.98
C SER A 18 -0.21 24.88 -2.45
N GLU A 19 0.17 25.98 -1.83
CA GLU A 19 0.09 26.17 -0.36
C GLU A 19 -1.36 26.16 0.14
N GLU A 20 -2.28 26.67 -0.66
CA GLU A 20 -3.71 26.71 -0.33
C GLU A 20 -4.26 25.27 -0.22
N PHE A 21 -3.95 24.43 -1.21
CA PHE A 21 -4.44 23.05 -1.26
C PHE A 21 -3.90 22.19 -0.11
N VAL A 22 -2.62 22.35 0.26
CA VAL A 22 -2.01 21.57 1.35
C VAL A 22 -2.35 22.09 2.74
N ALA A 23 -2.89 23.30 2.87
CA ALA A 23 -3.11 23.95 4.17
C ALA A 23 -3.90 23.06 5.15
N VAL A 24 -4.91 22.35 4.66
CA VAL A 24 -5.73 21.44 5.48
C VAL A 24 -4.94 20.29 6.09
N LEU A 25 -3.81 19.91 5.49
CA LEU A 25 -2.96 18.81 5.97
C LEU A 25 -2.04 19.20 7.12
N ARG A 26 -1.85 20.51 7.38
CA ARG A 26 -0.95 21.01 8.45
C ARG A 26 -1.38 20.49 9.82
N ASP A 27 -2.69 20.44 10.07
CA ASP A 27 -3.26 19.99 11.35
C ASP A 27 -3.92 18.60 11.27
N ALA A 28 -3.89 17.97 10.11
CA ALA A 28 -4.47 16.65 9.93
C ALA A 28 -3.80 15.59 10.82
N ARG A 29 -4.61 14.80 11.50
CA ARG A 29 -4.20 13.66 12.32
C ARG A 29 -4.27 12.34 11.56
N ALA A 30 -5.01 12.32 10.46
CA ALA A 30 -5.14 11.15 9.61
C ALA A 30 -5.37 11.55 8.15
N VAL A 31 -4.92 10.68 7.24
CA VAL A 31 -5.27 10.74 5.82
C VAL A 31 -5.81 9.37 5.41
N TRP A 32 -6.91 9.38 4.67
CA TRP A 32 -7.48 8.17 4.09
C TRP A 32 -7.55 8.27 2.58
N PHE A 33 -6.86 7.38 1.89
CA PHE A 33 -6.93 7.27 0.44
C PHE A 33 -8.09 6.37 0.02
N GLY A 34 -9.02 6.91 -0.78
CA GLY A 34 -10.14 6.16 -1.32
C GLY A 34 -9.74 5.15 -2.40
N GLY A 35 -10.69 4.30 -2.75
CA GLY A 35 -10.56 3.36 -3.87
C GLY A 35 -10.63 4.06 -5.25
N GLY A 36 -10.47 3.28 -6.31
CA GLY A 36 -10.51 3.72 -7.70
C GLY A 36 -9.32 3.21 -8.50
N ARG A 37 -8.55 4.11 -9.07
CA ARG A 37 -7.35 3.78 -9.85
C ARG A 37 -6.12 4.45 -9.23
N GLN A 38 -5.16 3.64 -8.78
CA GLN A 38 -3.97 4.09 -8.06
C GLN A 38 -3.06 5.01 -8.89
N TRP A 39 -2.98 4.83 -10.20
CA TRP A 39 -2.22 5.71 -11.07
C TRP A 39 -2.71 7.18 -10.99
N ARG A 40 -4.02 7.40 -10.77
CA ARG A 40 -4.56 8.76 -10.59
C ARG A 40 -4.08 9.45 -9.32
N LEU A 41 -3.83 8.67 -8.26
CA LEU A 41 -3.23 9.19 -7.03
C LEU A 41 -1.75 9.52 -7.26
N ALA A 42 -1.03 8.64 -7.98
CA ALA A 42 0.35 8.85 -8.34
C ALA A 42 0.52 10.11 -9.19
N ASP A 43 -0.22 10.20 -10.31
CA ASP A 43 -0.14 11.32 -11.24
C ASP A 43 -0.52 12.67 -10.61
N ALA A 44 -1.49 12.67 -9.69
CA ALA A 44 -1.94 13.90 -9.05
C ALA A 44 -0.97 14.41 -7.96
N TYR A 45 -0.35 13.50 -7.21
CA TYR A 45 0.31 13.89 -5.95
C TYR A 45 1.80 13.62 -5.87
N LEU A 46 2.37 12.67 -6.66
CA LEU A 46 3.81 12.40 -6.62
C LEU A 46 4.64 13.65 -6.92
N GLY A 47 5.67 13.88 -6.11
CA GLY A 47 6.58 15.01 -6.26
C GLY A 47 6.01 16.37 -5.87
N THR A 48 4.80 16.44 -5.29
CA THR A 48 4.14 17.69 -4.89
C THR A 48 4.28 17.98 -3.38
N LYS A 49 3.97 19.20 -2.98
CA LYS A 49 3.85 19.59 -1.56
C LYS A 49 2.80 18.75 -0.82
N THR A 50 1.75 18.30 -1.51
CA THR A 50 0.73 17.46 -0.93
C THR A 50 1.29 16.09 -0.54
N GLU A 51 2.10 15.45 -1.39
CA GLU A 51 2.78 14.20 -1.01
C GLU A 51 3.69 14.41 0.21
N ALA A 52 4.49 15.48 0.22
CA ALA A 52 5.33 15.83 1.36
C ALA A 52 4.49 16.00 2.64
N ALA A 53 3.36 16.71 2.55
CA ALA A 53 2.45 16.93 3.68
C ALA A 53 1.81 15.62 4.18
N PHE A 54 1.50 14.66 3.32
CA PHE A 54 1.07 13.32 3.73
C PHE A 54 2.15 12.62 4.58
N HIS A 55 3.40 12.65 4.15
CA HIS A 55 4.51 12.10 4.93
C HIS A 55 4.67 12.81 6.28
N ASP A 56 4.45 14.12 6.33
CA ASP A 56 4.53 14.88 7.57
C ASP A 56 3.42 14.53 8.56
N VAL A 57 2.23 14.12 8.09
CA VAL A 57 1.19 13.55 8.97
C VAL A 57 1.72 12.34 9.73
N LEU A 58 2.39 11.39 9.04
CA LEU A 58 3.02 10.24 9.72
C LEU A 58 4.15 10.64 10.67
N LYS A 59 5.03 11.56 10.26
CA LYS A 59 6.15 12.05 11.10
C LYS A 59 5.65 12.68 12.41
N ARG A 60 4.48 13.32 12.39
CA ARG A 60 3.85 13.91 13.59
C ARG A 60 3.09 12.89 14.45
N GLY A 61 3.16 11.59 14.11
CA GLY A 61 2.45 10.51 14.82
C GLY A 61 1.00 10.35 14.39
N GLY A 62 0.60 10.91 13.26
CA GLY A 62 -0.70 10.69 12.65
C GLY A 62 -0.80 9.33 11.94
N VAL A 63 -1.93 9.06 11.30
CA VAL A 63 -2.25 7.78 10.65
C VAL A 63 -2.50 8.00 9.17
N ILE A 64 -1.93 7.12 8.34
CA ILE A 64 -2.27 6.98 6.93
C ILE A 64 -3.01 5.66 6.73
N GLY A 65 -4.11 5.70 6.02
CA GLY A 65 -4.87 4.51 5.65
C GLY A 65 -5.44 4.63 4.24
N GLY A 66 -5.98 3.52 3.75
CA GLY A 66 -6.62 3.54 2.44
C GLY A 66 -7.21 2.18 2.07
N SER A 67 -8.18 2.20 1.16
CA SER A 67 -8.84 1.01 0.65
C SER A 67 -8.60 0.83 -0.85
N SER A 68 -8.48 -0.41 -1.32
CA SER A 68 -8.32 -0.75 -2.74
C SER A 68 -7.10 -0.02 -3.35
N ALA A 69 -7.30 0.88 -4.31
CA ALA A 69 -6.24 1.73 -4.87
C ALA A 69 -5.50 2.55 -3.80
N GLY A 70 -6.23 3.00 -2.77
CA GLY A 70 -5.66 3.72 -1.63
C GLY A 70 -4.81 2.86 -0.70
N ALA A 71 -5.00 1.54 -0.69
CA ALA A 71 -4.07 0.62 -0.03
C ALA A 71 -2.81 0.42 -0.90
N THR A 72 -3.00 0.18 -2.20
CA THR A 72 -1.90 -0.09 -3.14
C THR A 72 -0.90 1.06 -3.23
N ILE A 73 -1.37 2.32 -3.25
CA ILE A 73 -0.50 3.50 -3.37
C ILE A 73 0.47 3.67 -2.18
N GLN A 74 0.21 3.03 -1.05
CA GLN A 74 1.04 3.14 0.16
C GLN A 74 2.38 2.39 0.07
N ALA A 75 2.52 1.47 -0.87
CA ALA A 75 3.77 0.78 -1.17
C ALA A 75 4.79 1.69 -1.86
N SER A 76 6.06 1.27 -1.92
CA SER A 76 7.07 1.95 -2.72
C SER A 76 6.99 1.59 -4.20
N TYR A 77 6.62 0.35 -4.53
CA TYR A 77 6.38 -0.08 -5.91
C TYR A 77 4.88 -0.18 -6.17
N LEU A 78 4.42 0.55 -7.18
CA LEU A 78 3.01 0.63 -7.55
C LEU A 78 2.66 -0.47 -8.55
N VAL A 79 2.01 -1.53 -8.08
CA VAL A 79 1.41 -2.52 -8.98
C VAL A 79 0.10 -2.02 -9.56
N ARG A 80 -0.28 -2.54 -10.74
CA ARG A 80 -1.52 -2.17 -11.44
C ARG A 80 -1.65 -0.66 -11.71
N GLY A 81 -0.50 0.01 -11.87
CA GLY A 81 -0.44 1.45 -12.14
C GLY A 81 -0.83 1.84 -13.58
N ALA A 82 -1.04 0.89 -14.47
CA ALA A 82 -1.35 1.15 -15.88
C ALA A 82 -2.68 1.89 -16.06
N PRO A 83 -2.71 3.03 -16.79
CA PRO A 83 -3.96 3.69 -17.18
C PRO A 83 -4.88 2.79 -18.02
N GLU A 84 -4.30 1.91 -18.86
CA GLU A 84 -5.00 1.02 -19.79
C GLU A 84 -5.80 -0.07 -19.09
N GLY A 85 -5.31 -0.58 -17.93
CA GLY A 85 -6.02 -1.64 -17.22
C GLY A 85 -5.38 -2.04 -15.91
N ASN A 86 -6.20 -2.45 -14.96
CA ASN A 86 -5.73 -2.87 -13.64
C ASN A 86 -5.23 -4.34 -13.59
N GLN A 87 -5.31 -5.08 -14.67
CA GLN A 87 -4.70 -6.40 -14.83
C GLN A 87 -3.20 -6.33 -15.15
N ILE A 88 -2.70 -5.17 -15.58
CA ILE A 88 -1.29 -4.97 -15.86
C ILE A 88 -0.55 -4.70 -14.54
N MET A 89 0.21 -5.68 -14.08
CA MET A 89 0.90 -5.62 -12.78
C MET A 89 2.06 -4.64 -12.77
N MET A 90 2.82 -4.57 -13.85
CA MET A 90 4.02 -3.73 -14.00
C MET A 90 3.84 -2.81 -15.19
N SER A 91 3.85 -1.51 -14.98
CA SER A 91 3.64 -0.50 -16.01
C SER A 91 4.76 0.54 -15.96
N PRO A 92 5.77 0.45 -16.85
CA PRO A 92 6.85 1.42 -16.88
C PRO A 92 6.34 2.86 -16.92
N GLY A 93 6.87 3.70 -16.03
CA GLY A 93 6.41 5.09 -15.85
C GLY A 93 5.30 5.26 -14.81
N HIS A 94 4.61 4.17 -14.39
CA HIS A 94 3.58 4.19 -13.35
C HIS A 94 3.87 3.14 -12.26
N GLU A 95 5.13 3.05 -11.83
CA GLU A 95 5.60 2.05 -10.87
C GLU A 95 5.97 2.64 -9.50
N GLN A 96 5.78 3.95 -9.31
CA GLN A 96 6.09 4.64 -8.06
C GLN A 96 4.83 4.82 -7.22
N GLY A 97 4.90 4.38 -5.94
CA GLY A 97 3.92 4.67 -4.90
C GLY A 97 4.45 5.66 -3.87
N PHE A 98 3.67 5.98 -2.83
CA PHE A 98 4.04 6.96 -1.80
C PHE A 98 5.06 6.43 -0.77
N ALA A 99 5.40 5.15 -0.81
CA ALA A 99 6.47 4.56 -0.01
C ALA A 99 6.32 4.69 1.52
N TYR A 100 5.09 4.69 2.05
CA TYR A 100 4.89 4.59 3.51
C TYR A 100 5.37 3.24 4.04
N ILE A 101 5.19 2.17 3.27
CA ILE A 101 5.84 0.88 3.48
C ILE A 101 6.93 0.74 2.41
N ARG A 102 8.19 0.94 2.82
CA ARG A 102 9.34 0.91 1.91
C ARG A 102 9.68 -0.51 1.46
N ASN A 103 10.31 -0.62 0.30
CA ASN A 103 10.69 -1.90 -0.30
C ASN A 103 9.53 -2.91 -0.35
N SER A 104 8.37 -2.43 -0.73
CA SER A 104 7.16 -3.23 -0.82
C SER A 104 6.36 -2.96 -2.08
N ALA A 105 5.49 -3.92 -2.42
CA ALA A 105 4.42 -3.81 -3.40
C ALA A 105 3.12 -4.33 -2.74
N ILE A 106 2.02 -3.58 -2.82
CA ILE A 106 0.73 -3.96 -2.21
C ILE A 106 -0.30 -4.21 -3.29
N ASP A 107 -0.90 -5.41 -3.31
CA ASP A 107 -2.07 -5.74 -4.12
C ASP A 107 -3.30 -5.96 -3.22
N GLN A 108 -4.48 -5.85 -3.79
CA GLN A 108 -5.75 -5.84 -3.07
C GLN A 108 -6.83 -6.68 -3.79
N HIS A 109 -7.92 -7.02 -3.08
CA HIS A 109 -8.96 -7.93 -3.52
C HIS A 109 -8.41 -9.32 -3.88
N LEU A 110 -7.44 -9.79 -3.13
CA LEU A 110 -6.54 -10.85 -3.55
C LEU A 110 -7.27 -12.17 -3.85
N LEU A 111 -7.89 -12.76 -2.84
CA LEU A 111 -8.60 -14.04 -2.98
C LEU A 111 -9.95 -13.86 -3.68
N ALA A 112 -10.66 -12.77 -3.36
CA ALA A 112 -11.93 -12.44 -3.99
C ALA A 112 -11.84 -12.34 -5.52
N ARG A 113 -10.68 -11.97 -6.05
CA ARG A 113 -10.43 -11.87 -7.50
C ARG A 113 -9.45 -12.91 -8.05
N LYS A 114 -9.08 -13.93 -7.25
CA LYS A 114 -8.17 -15.02 -7.63
C LYS A 114 -6.82 -14.49 -8.15
N ARG A 115 -6.20 -13.59 -7.38
CA ARG A 115 -4.96 -12.84 -7.74
C ARG A 115 -3.73 -13.33 -7.01
N GLU A 116 -3.78 -14.48 -6.34
CA GLU A 116 -2.70 -14.99 -5.48
C GLU A 116 -1.38 -15.17 -6.22
N ASN A 117 -1.45 -15.38 -7.53
CA ASN A 117 -0.25 -15.58 -8.34
C ASN A 117 0.25 -14.29 -9.03
N ASP A 118 -0.52 -13.22 -9.02
CA ASP A 118 -0.21 -12.02 -9.81
C ASP A 118 1.04 -11.28 -9.29
N MET A 119 1.31 -11.38 -7.97
CA MET A 119 2.49 -10.77 -7.36
C MET A 119 3.79 -11.53 -7.63
N LEU A 120 3.73 -12.83 -7.93
CA LEU A 120 4.92 -13.66 -8.10
C LEU A 120 5.88 -13.13 -9.19
N PRO A 121 5.43 -12.77 -10.41
CA PRO A 121 6.31 -12.18 -11.42
C PRO A 121 6.93 -10.86 -10.99
N VAL A 122 6.20 -10.03 -10.21
CA VAL A 122 6.70 -8.75 -9.71
C VAL A 122 7.87 -8.97 -8.77
N ILE A 123 7.72 -9.87 -7.80
CA ILE A 123 8.77 -10.17 -6.81
C ILE A 123 9.97 -10.89 -7.46
N ARG A 124 9.77 -11.73 -8.47
CA ARG A 124 10.89 -12.30 -9.24
C ARG A 124 11.69 -11.24 -9.97
N LYS A 125 11.01 -10.26 -10.59
CA LYS A 125 11.68 -9.15 -11.29
C LYS A 125 12.34 -8.15 -10.33
N HIS A 126 11.75 -7.96 -9.16
CA HIS A 126 12.19 -7.02 -8.13
C HIS A 126 12.42 -7.72 -6.79
N PRO A 127 13.47 -8.56 -6.65
CA PRO A 127 13.66 -9.46 -5.50
C PRO A 127 13.91 -8.74 -4.17
N HIS A 128 14.19 -7.45 -4.18
CA HIS A 128 14.32 -6.63 -2.98
C HIS A 128 12.96 -6.25 -2.36
N LEU A 129 11.87 -6.33 -3.13
CA LEU A 129 10.54 -5.99 -2.65
C LEU A 129 9.95 -7.12 -1.79
N LEU A 130 9.14 -6.73 -0.81
CA LEU A 130 8.19 -7.58 -0.11
C LEU A 130 6.82 -7.38 -0.75
N GLY A 131 6.26 -8.42 -1.36
CA GLY A 131 4.88 -8.37 -1.85
C GLY A 131 3.90 -8.53 -0.70
N ILE A 132 2.81 -7.77 -0.71
CA ILE A 132 1.76 -7.82 0.30
C ILE A 132 0.43 -7.89 -0.43
N GLY A 133 -0.26 -9.03 -0.34
CA GLY A 133 -1.58 -9.23 -0.93
C GLY A 133 -2.66 -9.19 0.14
N ILE A 134 -3.58 -8.24 0.08
CA ILE A 134 -4.64 -8.03 1.06
C ILE A 134 -5.98 -8.42 0.44
N ASP A 135 -6.74 -9.27 1.13
CA ASP A 135 -8.06 -9.66 0.65
C ASP A 135 -9.17 -8.71 1.11
N GLU A 136 -10.38 -8.92 0.60
CA GLU A 136 -11.56 -8.12 0.97
C GLU A 136 -11.94 -8.32 2.45
N SER A 137 -12.59 -7.31 3.03
CA SER A 137 -12.96 -7.28 4.45
C SER A 137 -11.78 -7.51 5.41
N THR A 138 -10.57 -7.19 4.96
CA THR A 138 -9.31 -7.42 5.68
C THR A 138 -8.43 -6.18 5.57
N ALA A 139 -7.70 -5.89 6.61
CA ALA A 139 -6.71 -4.82 6.63
C ALA A 139 -5.41 -5.28 7.26
N LEU A 140 -4.34 -4.63 6.89
CA LEU A 140 -3.02 -4.75 7.51
C LEU A 140 -2.77 -3.49 8.35
N PHE A 141 -2.73 -3.65 9.66
CA PHE A 141 -2.39 -2.58 10.60
C PHE A 141 -0.90 -2.59 10.88
N VAL A 142 -0.21 -1.50 10.50
CA VAL A 142 1.25 -1.41 10.61
C VAL A 142 1.64 -0.38 11.67
N ARG A 143 2.50 -0.79 12.60
CA ARG A 143 3.15 0.08 13.58
C ARG A 143 4.65 -0.23 13.65
N GLY A 144 5.47 0.71 13.20
CA GLY A 144 6.91 0.47 13.02
C GLY A 144 7.15 -0.68 12.04
N ASN A 145 7.85 -1.73 12.48
CA ASN A 145 8.09 -2.91 11.67
C ASN A 145 7.05 -4.02 11.86
N THR A 146 6.11 -3.87 12.77
CA THR A 146 5.09 -4.90 13.04
C THR A 146 3.84 -4.62 12.23
N ALA A 147 3.41 -5.62 11.48
CA ALA A 147 2.16 -5.65 10.75
C ALA A 147 1.23 -6.70 11.38
N GLU A 148 -0.02 -6.34 11.66
CA GLU A 148 -1.05 -7.21 12.22
C GLU A 148 -2.22 -7.31 11.25
N VAL A 149 -2.69 -8.52 10.99
CA VAL A 149 -3.86 -8.76 10.14
C VAL A 149 -5.13 -8.58 10.95
N ILE A 150 -6.03 -7.74 10.48
CA ILE A 150 -7.34 -7.51 11.10
C ILE A 150 -8.45 -7.70 10.07
N GLY A 151 -9.59 -8.19 10.49
CA GLY A 151 -10.75 -8.39 9.62
C GLY A 151 -11.18 -9.84 9.49
N LYS A 152 -11.59 -10.27 8.29
CA LYS A 152 -12.28 -11.56 8.09
C LYS A 152 -11.54 -12.56 7.22
N SER A 153 -10.61 -12.10 6.38
CA SER A 153 -9.88 -12.93 5.43
C SER A 153 -8.37 -12.82 5.69
N LYS A 154 -7.54 -13.02 4.71
CA LYS A 154 -6.10 -13.28 4.82
C LYS A 154 -5.26 -12.18 4.19
N VAL A 155 -4.00 -12.13 4.62
CA VAL A 155 -2.94 -11.38 3.96
C VAL A 155 -1.82 -12.35 3.57
N LEU A 156 -1.33 -12.23 2.34
CA LEU A 156 -0.20 -13.00 1.82
C LEU A 156 1.04 -12.10 1.74
N PHE A 157 2.15 -12.58 2.29
CA PHE A 157 3.46 -11.92 2.20
C PHE A 157 4.37 -12.70 1.26
N TYR A 158 4.72 -12.09 0.13
CA TYR A 158 5.55 -12.70 -0.92
C TYR A 158 7.01 -12.27 -0.74
N ASP A 159 7.88 -13.24 -0.55
CA ASP A 159 9.32 -13.01 -0.41
C ASP A 159 10.09 -14.01 -1.27
N ILE A 160 10.92 -13.51 -2.18
CA ILE A 160 11.72 -14.35 -3.06
C ILE A 160 12.63 -15.33 -2.30
N ALA A 161 13.05 -14.97 -1.08
CA ALA A 161 13.87 -15.83 -0.24
C ALA A 161 13.16 -17.18 0.08
N LEU A 162 11.83 -17.23 0.03
CA LEU A 162 11.05 -18.43 0.26
C LEU A 162 11.01 -19.37 -0.96
N GLU A 163 11.35 -18.90 -2.16
CA GLU A 163 11.25 -19.71 -3.39
C GLU A 163 12.04 -21.03 -3.28
N LYS A 164 13.20 -20.99 -2.63
CA LYS A 164 14.05 -22.17 -2.40
C LYS A 164 13.46 -23.18 -1.41
N THR A 165 12.57 -22.75 -0.52
CA THR A 165 12.02 -23.58 0.57
C THR A 165 10.59 -24.01 0.33
N VAL A 166 9.77 -23.17 -0.29
CA VAL A 166 8.34 -23.43 -0.52
C VAL A 166 7.98 -23.53 -2.02
N GLY A 167 8.97 -23.35 -2.92
CA GLY A 167 8.78 -23.50 -4.35
C GLY A 167 8.11 -22.29 -5.02
N GLU A 168 7.42 -22.53 -6.13
CA GLU A 168 6.92 -21.46 -7.01
C GLU A 168 5.95 -20.47 -6.35
N LYS A 169 5.25 -20.89 -5.30
CA LYS A 169 4.33 -20.04 -4.52
C LYS A 169 5.00 -19.53 -3.26
N PHE A 170 6.03 -18.73 -3.41
CA PHE A 170 6.88 -18.22 -2.33
C PHE A 170 6.21 -17.11 -1.51
N TYR A 171 5.13 -17.44 -0.81
CA TYR A 171 4.46 -16.55 0.12
C TYR A 171 4.10 -17.21 1.44
N THR A 172 4.01 -16.39 2.48
CA THR A 172 3.49 -16.78 3.80
C THR A 172 2.08 -16.20 3.95
N THR A 173 1.12 -17.04 4.33
CA THR A 173 -0.26 -16.62 4.59
C THR A 173 -0.44 -16.32 6.06
N LEU A 174 -1.08 -15.18 6.36
CA LEU A 174 -1.49 -14.79 7.71
C LEU A 174 -3.01 -14.66 7.80
N ASP A 175 -3.55 -15.20 8.89
CA ASP A 175 -4.94 -15.08 9.30
C ASP A 175 -5.16 -13.87 10.23
N PRO A 176 -6.41 -13.42 10.47
CA PRO A 176 -6.72 -12.35 11.41
C PRO A 176 -6.14 -12.61 12.81
N GLY A 177 -5.54 -11.58 13.41
CA GLY A 177 -4.84 -11.66 14.68
C GLY A 177 -3.37 -12.07 14.57
N GLU A 178 -2.94 -12.60 13.45
CA GLU A 178 -1.55 -12.95 13.23
C GLU A 178 -0.72 -11.72 12.84
N ARG A 179 0.58 -11.80 13.15
CA ARG A 179 1.51 -10.68 13.00
C ARG A 179 2.74 -11.06 12.17
N TYR A 180 3.27 -10.06 11.48
CA TYR A 180 4.46 -10.19 10.65
C TYR A 180 5.45 -9.08 10.95
N ASP A 181 6.73 -9.41 11.01
CA ASP A 181 7.81 -8.41 11.10
C ASP A 181 8.30 -8.07 9.69
N LEU A 182 8.04 -6.83 9.29
CA LEU A 182 8.38 -6.33 7.94
C LEU A 182 9.89 -6.23 7.70
N LYS A 183 10.69 -6.03 8.77
CA LYS A 183 12.14 -5.90 8.67
C LYS A 183 12.81 -7.26 8.51
N SER A 184 12.48 -8.21 9.36
CA SER A 184 13.04 -9.57 9.31
C SER A 184 12.31 -10.49 8.33
N ARG A 185 11.18 -10.03 7.79
CA ARG A 185 10.32 -10.74 6.84
C ARG A 185 9.88 -12.12 7.37
N ARG A 186 9.33 -12.14 8.58
CA ARG A 186 8.88 -13.37 9.24
C ARG A 186 7.56 -13.17 9.99
N LYS A 187 6.78 -14.24 9.99
CA LYS A 187 5.65 -14.37 10.90
C LYS A 187 6.15 -14.33 12.35
N LEU A 188 5.49 -13.53 13.17
CA LEU A 188 5.78 -13.43 14.60
C LEU A 188 5.01 -14.51 15.38
N PRO A 189 5.51 -14.96 16.54
CA PRO A 189 4.76 -15.83 17.44
C PRO A 189 3.40 -15.24 17.81
N ALA A 190 2.44 -16.11 18.11
CA ALA A 190 1.18 -15.68 18.73
C ALA A 190 1.45 -14.93 20.05
N LYS A 191 0.58 -13.96 20.35
CA LYS A 191 0.64 -13.26 21.64
C LYS A 191 0.26 -14.17 22.77
#